data_f2f2009194d98d95950d8e5f4e41ea66
#
_entry.id   f2f2009194d98d95950d8e5f4e41ea66
#
_cell.length_a   1.000
_cell.length_b   1.000
_cell.length_c   1.000
_cell.angle_alpha   90.00
_cell.angle_beta   90.00
_cell.angle_gamma   90.00
#
_symmetry.space_group_name_H-M   'P 1'
#
loop_
_entity.id
_entity.type
_entity.pdbx_description
1 polymer ?
#
loop_
_entity_poly.entity_id
_entity_poly.type
_entity_poly.pdbx_seq_one_letter_code
_entity_poly.pdbx_strand_id
1 'polypeptide(L)'
;MIDNETLDTMLWKKVSRIKQELNFTQIKAIADLFAHIVDYKSPFTSNHSMGVAEGAEKISRFMGFDEDICQKMYLAGALHDIGKVAIGNEILEKPEKLTDEEFKTMKHHAVYT
;
A
#
# COMPACT_ATOMS: atom_id res chain seq x y z
N MET A 1 3.05 32.46 9.11
CA MET A 1 3.16 31.21 8.32
C MET A 1 3.59 30.10 9.27
N ILE A 2 2.85 29.02 9.31
CA ILE A 2 3.17 27.85 10.14
C ILE A 2 4.25 27.05 9.42
N ASP A 3 5.35 26.72 10.09
CA ASP A 3 6.38 25.86 9.52
C ASP A 3 5.93 24.39 9.50
N ASN A 4 6.63 23.54 8.74
CA ASN A 4 6.29 22.14 8.59
C ASN A 4 6.36 21.35 9.91
N GLU A 5 7.33 21.67 10.77
CA GLU A 5 7.50 21.00 12.06
C GLU A 5 6.35 21.32 13.01
N THR A 6 5.92 22.59 13.06
CA THR A 6 4.75 23.00 13.85
C THR A 6 3.47 22.35 13.33
N LEU A 7 3.30 22.31 12.00
CA LEU A 7 2.15 21.65 11.38
C LEU A 7 2.10 20.17 11.72
N ASP A 8 3.22 19.46 11.59
CA ASP A 8 3.31 18.04 11.94
C ASP A 8 2.95 17.79 13.40
N THR A 9 3.46 18.62 14.32
CA THR A 9 3.15 18.52 15.73
C THR A 9 1.66 18.71 15.99
N MET A 10 1.03 19.70 15.34
CA MET A 10 -0.41 19.95 15.46
C MET A 10 -1.24 18.79 14.93
N LEU A 11 -0.85 18.21 13.77
CA LEU A 11 -1.52 17.07 13.17
C LEU A 11 -1.44 15.84 14.09
N TRP A 12 -0.26 15.53 14.63
CA TRP A 12 -0.08 14.43 15.57
C TRP A 12 -0.89 14.58 16.83
N LYS A 13 -0.96 15.80 17.40
CA LYS A 13 -1.83 16.08 18.55
C LYS A 13 -3.30 15.81 18.23
N LYS A 14 -3.74 16.21 17.04
CA LYS A 14 -5.13 16.01 16.60
C LYS A 14 -5.43 14.54 16.38
N VAL A 15 -4.54 13.80 15.73
CA VAL A 15 -4.65 12.36 15.51
C VAL A 15 -4.66 11.59 16.83
N SER A 16 -3.82 11.99 17.80
CA SER A 16 -3.78 11.36 19.12
C SER A 16 -5.06 11.54 19.91
N ARG A 17 -5.80 12.63 19.68
CA ARG A 17 -7.10 12.89 20.33
C ARG A 17 -8.24 12.07 19.73
N ILE A 18 -8.09 11.63 18.46
CA ILE A 18 -9.09 10.87 17.73
C ILE A 18 -8.69 9.38 17.76
N LYS A 19 -8.30 8.87 18.92
CA LYS A 19 -8.03 7.43 19.04
C LYS A 19 -9.31 6.66 18.77
N GLN A 20 -9.50 6.24 17.52
CA GLN A 20 -10.48 5.24 17.15
C GLN A 20 -9.79 3.89 17.06
N GLU A 21 -10.27 2.94 17.84
CA GLU A 21 -9.91 1.55 17.62
C GLU A 21 -10.63 1.06 16.36
N LEU A 22 -9.85 0.87 15.29
CA LEU A 22 -10.37 0.28 14.06
C LEU A 22 -10.36 -1.23 14.19
N ASN A 23 -11.49 -1.86 13.88
CA ASN A 23 -11.52 -3.32 13.74
C ASN A 23 -10.88 -3.75 12.41
N PHE A 24 -10.64 -5.05 12.25
CA PHE A 24 -10.01 -5.57 11.02
C PHE A 24 -10.81 -5.22 9.76
N THR A 25 -12.14 -5.27 9.84
CA THR A 25 -13.01 -4.95 8.69
C THR A 25 -12.77 -3.51 8.21
N GLN A 26 -12.64 -2.57 9.12
CA GLN A 26 -12.38 -1.16 8.80
C GLN A 26 -10.96 -0.95 8.23
N ILE A 27 -9.96 -1.59 8.84
CA ILE A 27 -8.58 -1.53 8.35
C ILE A 27 -8.48 -2.16 6.97
N LYS A 28 -9.13 -3.28 6.75
CA LYS A 28 -9.19 -3.96 5.46
C LYS A 28 -9.79 -3.06 4.39
N ALA A 29 -10.89 -2.36 4.69
CA ALA A 29 -11.53 -1.45 3.75
C ALA A 29 -10.59 -0.31 3.34
N ILE A 30 -9.83 0.24 4.29
CA ILE A 30 -8.83 1.29 3.99
C ILE A 30 -7.71 0.73 3.14
N ALA A 31 -7.18 -0.44 3.47
CA ALA A 31 -6.12 -1.10 2.71
C ALA A 31 -6.58 -1.43 1.28
N ASP A 32 -7.80 -1.91 1.12
CA ASP A 32 -8.38 -2.21 -0.19
C ASP A 32 -8.51 -0.95 -1.04
N LEU A 33 -8.89 0.18 -0.43
CA LEU A 33 -8.95 1.46 -1.12
C LEU A 33 -7.57 1.87 -1.67
N PHE A 34 -6.53 1.80 -0.84
CA PHE A 34 -5.18 2.11 -1.27
C PHE A 34 -4.68 1.14 -2.34
N ALA A 35 -4.98 -0.14 -2.21
CA ALA A 35 -4.63 -1.14 -3.20
C ALA A 35 -5.25 -0.83 -4.57
N HIS A 36 -6.52 -0.45 -4.60
CA HIS A 36 -7.19 -0.04 -5.83
C HIS A 36 -6.60 1.22 -6.44
N ILE A 37 -6.23 2.22 -5.61
CA ILE A 37 -5.58 3.43 -6.10
C ILE A 37 -4.24 3.10 -6.76
N VAL A 38 -3.43 2.26 -6.14
CA VAL A 38 -2.13 1.84 -6.69
C VAL A 38 -2.32 1.06 -7.99
N ASP A 39 -3.24 0.09 -8.01
CA ASP A 39 -3.50 -0.73 -9.19
C ASP A 39 -4.08 0.10 -10.34
N TYR A 40 -4.88 1.10 -10.04
CA TYR A 40 -5.45 2.01 -11.04
C TYR A 40 -4.37 2.81 -11.77
N LYS A 41 -3.29 3.18 -11.07
CA LYS A 41 -2.18 3.94 -11.67
C LYS A 41 -1.36 3.13 -12.67
N SER A 42 -1.47 1.81 -12.67
CA SER A 42 -0.74 0.95 -13.60
C SER A 42 -1.72 0.12 -14.42
N PRO A 43 -1.79 0.31 -15.76
CA PRO A 43 -2.73 -0.42 -16.60
C PRO A 43 -2.43 -1.93 -16.66
N PHE A 44 -1.24 -2.34 -16.21
CA PHE A 44 -0.80 -3.74 -16.23
C PHE A 44 -1.09 -4.50 -14.93
N THR A 45 -1.58 -3.82 -13.90
CA THR A 45 -1.73 -4.40 -12.56
C THR A 45 -3.13 -4.22 -11.97
N SER A 46 -4.15 -4.03 -12.81
CA SER A 46 -5.53 -3.97 -12.33
C SER A 46 -5.86 -5.23 -11.52
N ASN A 47 -6.32 -5.07 -10.30
CA ASN A 47 -6.64 -6.15 -9.35
C ASN A 47 -5.44 -6.99 -8.88
N HIS A 48 -4.20 -6.62 -9.23
CA HIS A 48 -3.02 -7.36 -8.80
C HIS A 48 -2.88 -7.38 -7.28
N SER A 49 -2.98 -6.22 -6.64
CA SER A 49 -2.81 -6.11 -5.18
C SER A 49 -3.88 -6.88 -4.42
N MET A 50 -5.10 -6.92 -4.92
CA MET A 50 -6.17 -7.73 -4.31
C MET A 50 -5.89 -9.21 -4.43
N GLY A 51 -5.41 -9.66 -5.59
CA GLY A 51 -5.02 -11.06 -5.80
C GLY A 51 -3.88 -11.47 -4.88
N VAL A 52 -2.89 -10.62 -4.70
CA VAL A 52 -1.77 -10.87 -3.77
C VAL A 52 -2.27 -10.94 -2.33
N ALA A 53 -3.16 -10.02 -1.92
CA ALA A 53 -3.73 -10.02 -0.57
C ALA A 53 -4.50 -11.31 -0.27
N GLU A 54 -5.40 -11.69 -1.16
CA GLU A 54 -6.21 -12.90 -1.00
C GLU A 54 -5.34 -14.16 -1.03
N GLY A 55 -4.37 -14.22 -1.92
CA GLY A 55 -3.41 -15.32 -2.01
C GLY A 55 -2.58 -15.48 -0.74
N ALA A 56 -2.05 -14.38 -0.22
CA ALA A 56 -1.27 -14.39 1.01
C ALA A 56 -2.10 -14.87 2.21
N GLU A 57 -3.35 -14.43 2.31
CA GLU A 57 -4.25 -14.90 3.36
C GLU A 57 -4.54 -16.39 3.25
N LYS A 58 -4.89 -16.87 2.05
CA LYS A 58 -5.19 -18.28 1.80
C LYS A 58 -4.02 -19.19 2.10
N ILE A 59 -2.83 -18.80 1.66
CA ILE A 59 -1.60 -19.56 1.92
C ILE A 59 -1.33 -19.63 3.43
N SER A 60 -1.50 -18.52 4.13
CA SER A 60 -1.32 -18.46 5.58
C SER A 60 -2.28 -19.39 6.31
N ARG A 61 -3.54 -19.44 5.91
CA ARG A 61 -4.53 -20.38 6.46
C ARG A 61 -4.16 -21.83 6.19
N PHE A 62 -3.74 -22.11 4.98
CA PHE A 62 -3.32 -23.46 4.59
C PHE A 62 -2.12 -23.93 5.42
N MET A 63 -1.19 -23.03 5.73
CA MET A 63 -0.01 -23.33 6.55
C MET A 63 -0.34 -23.46 8.05
N GLY A 64 -1.57 -23.19 8.45
CA GLY A 64 -2.01 -23.35 9.84
C GLY A 64 -1.72 -22.17 10.75
N PHE A 65 -1.40 -21.00 10.18
CA PHE A 65 -1.23 -19.78 10.98
C PHE A 65 -2.58 -19.34 11.59
N ASP A 66 -2.50 -18.66 12.73
CA ASP A 66 -3.69 -18.16 13.39
C ASP A 66 -4.35 -17.02 12.59
N GLU A 67 -5.57 -16.67 12.98
CA GLU A 67 -6.37 -15.64 12.28
C GLU A 67 -5.68 -14.29 12.27
N ASP A 68 -5.02 -13.91 13.35
CA ASP A 68 -4.31 -12.64 13.44
C ASP A 68 -3.19 -12.54 12.38
N ILE A 69 -2.42 -13.60 12.20
CA ILE A 69 -1.36 -13.65 11.18
C ILE A 69 -1.97 -13.66 9.78
N CYS A 70 -3.05 -14.41 9.56
CA CYS A 70 -3.72 -14.42 8.26
C CYS A 70 -4.23 -13.03 7.87
N GLN A 71 -4.79 -12.29 8.81
CA GLN A 71 -5.24 -10.92 8.58
C GLN A 71 -4.08 -9.98 8.25
N LYS A 72 -2.98 -10.10 8.99
CA LYS A 72 -1.77 -9.32 8.73
C LYS A 72 -1.18 -9.62 7.37
N MET A 73 -1.20 -10.87 6.94
CA MET A 73 -0.72 -11.27 5.61
C MET A 73 -1.60 -10.71 4.49
N TYR A 74 -2.91 -10.64 4.71
CA TYR A 74 -3.80 -9.95 3.79
C TYR A 74 -3.40 -8.49 3.62
N LEU A 75 -3.24 -7.77 4.74
CA LEU A 75 -2.86 -6.36 4.73
C LEU A 75 -1.50 -6.14 4.07
N ALA A 76 -0.52 -6.99 4.38
CA ALA A 76 0.80 -6.92 3.77
C ALA A 76 0.73 -7.07 2.25
N GLY A 77 -0.08 -8.01 1.77
CA GLY A 77 -0.29 -8.22 0.33
C GLY A 77 -1.00 -7.05 -0.33
N ALA A 78 -2.04 -6.51 0.30
CA ALA A 78 -2.79 -5.36 -0.23
C ALA A 78 -1.91 -4.12 -0.37
N LEU A 79 -0.97 -3.91 0.54
CA LEU A 79 -0.15 -2.71 0.62
C LEU A 79 1.28 -2.90 0.12
N HIS A 80 1.62 -4.07 -0.46
CA HIS A 80 3.01 -4.38 -0.82
C HIS A 80 3.61 -3.42 -1.85
N ASP A 81 2.79 -2.82 -2.68
CA ASP A 81 3.21 -1.89 -3.74
C ASP A 81 2.80 -0.43 -3.47
N ILE A 82 2.42 -0.10 -2.23
CA ILE A 82 1.94 1.25 -1.92
C ILE A 82 2.97 2.34 -2.26
N GLY A 83 4.25 2.01 -2.23
CA GLY A 83 5.32 2.92 -2.61
C GLY A 83 5.26 3.39 -4.06
N LYS A 84 4.50 2.72 -4.91
CA LYS A 84 4.31 3.15 -6.30
C LYS A 84 3.62 4.50 -6.43
N VAL A 85 2.89 4.95 -5.43
CA VAL A 85 2.27 6.29 -5.44
C VAL A 85 3.31 7.42 -5.53
N ALA A 86 4.56 7.14 -5.11
CA ALA A 86 5.67 8.08 -5.22
C ALA A 86 6.38 8.03 -6.58
N ILE A 87 6.03 7.09 -7.45
CA ILE A 87 6.61 6.94 -8.79
C ILE A 87 5.75 7.70 -9.79
N GLY A 88 6.39 8.41 -10.71
CA GLY A 88 5.68 9.18 -11.74
C GLY A 88 4.89 8.30 -12.70
N ASN A 89 3.72 8.76 -13.12
CA ASN A 89 2.84 8.02 -14.01
C ASN A 89 3.50 7.67 -15.35
N GLU A 90 4.43 8.49 -15.84
CA GLU A 90 5.16 8.23 -17.08
C GLU A 90 5.91 6.90 -17.05
N ILE A 91 6.46 6.54 -15.89
CA ILE A 91 7.17 5.27 -15.71
C ILE A 91 6.18 4.13 -15.50
N LEU A 92 5.16 4.32 -14.64
CA LEU A 92 4.17 3.29 -14.32
C LEU A 92 3.33 2.88 -15.50
N GLU A 93 2.99 3.83 -16.39
CA GLU A 93 2.10 3.64 -17.54
C GLU A 93 2.84 3.37 -18.84
N LYS A 94 4.18 3.33 -18.82
CA LYS A 94 4.98 3.17 -20.02
C LYS A 94 4.72 1.79 -20.66
N PRO A 95 4.22 1.74 -21.91
CA PRO A 95 3.96 0.48 -22.62
C PRO A 95 5.22 -0.21 -23.13
N GLU A 96 6.34 0.52 -23.18
CA GLU A 96 7.62 0.04 -23.66
C GLU A 96 8.53 -0.39 -22.49
N LYS A 97 9.61 -1.08 -22.84
CA LYS A 97 10.62 -1.44 -21.86
C LYS A 97 11.22 -0.19 -21.21
N LEU A 98 11.34 -0.20 -19.90
CA LEU A 98 11.95 0.90 -19.15
C LEU A 98 13.44 1.03 -19.48
N THR A 99 13.95 2.27 -19.54
CA THR A 99 15.39 2.52 -19.56
C THR A 99 15.99 2.11 -18.23
N ASP A 100 17.33 1.97 -18.18
CA ASP A 100 18.02 1.62 -16.93
C ASP A 100 17.74 2.62 -15.80
N GLU A 101 17.69 3.92 -16.12
CA GLU A 101 17.37 4.97 -15.14
C GLU A 101 15.92 4.90 -14.68
N GLU A 102 15.00 4.69 -15.59
CA GLU A 102 13.57 4.50 -15.26
C GLU A 102 13.36 3.25 -14.41
N PHE A 103 14.07 2.17 -14.71
CA PHE A 103 14.03 0.95 -13.94
C PHE A 103 14.55 1.14 -12.52
N LYS A 104 15.61 1.92 -12.33
CA LYS A 104 16.10 2.31 -11.00
C LYS A 104 15.05 3.10 -10.24
N THR A 105 14.38 4.05 -10.90
CA THR A 105 13.30 4.83 -10.30
C THR A 105 12.14 3.91 -9.89
N MET A 106 11.75 2.98 -10.76
CA MET A 106 10.69 2.02 -10.45
C MET A 106 11.04 1.13 -9.25
N LYS A 107 12.29 0.70 -9.12
CA LYS A 107 12.74 -0.09 -7.96
C LYS A 107 12.56 0.63 -6.64
N HIS A 108 12.60 1.95 -6.64
CA HIS A 108 12.43 2.75 -5.42
C HIS A 108 11.05 2.59 -4.79
N HIS A 109 10.03 2.10 -5.50
CA HIS A 109 8.73 1.87 -4.88
C HIS A 109 8.83 0.93 -3.66
N ALA A 110 9.73 -0.05 -3.71
CA ALA A 110 9.94 -0.97 -2.58
C ALA A 110 10.53 -0.24 -1.36
N VAL A 111 11.36 0.79 -1.58
CA VAL A 111 11.89 1.64 -0.50
C VAL A 111 10.78 2.50 0.10
N TYR A 112 9.88 3.04 -0.72
CA TYR A 112 8.77 3.86 -0.28
C TYR A 112 7.65 3.04 0.39
N THR A 113 7.52 1.78 0.04
CA THR A 113 6.57 0.86 0.67
C THR A 113 7.00 0.51 2.08
#